data_263176d7e575d91e24b8b6aa9f6fdd0d
#
_entry.id   263176d7e575d91e24b8b6aa9f6fdd0d
#
_cell.length_a   1.000
_cell.length_b   1.000
_cell.length_c   1.000
_cell.angle_alpha   90.00
_cell.angle_beta   90.00
_cell.angle_gamma   90.00
#
_symmetry.space_group_name_H-M   'P 1'
#
loop_
_entity.id
_entity.type
_entity.pdbx_description
1 polymer ?
#
loop_
_entity_poly.entity_id
_entity_poly.type
_entity_poly.pdbx_seq_one_letter_code
_entity_poly.pdbx_strand_id
1 'polypeptide(L)'
;MRFANFLVFLVVTSAVLAVPVTAQTWFVALNSSQVGVVIGPVNSTYILNVVGTAKHCVHVEAYELTYQPLVNELASLAERGVSVYIVLSGNVYGGIPEDEYSAVGELVSAGAHVSFNYMYDFVHSKVFVIDNETVILGSINPTYYGFEHDLGIDLVINNATIAKIFAEVILSDYYNETPPQIGYPGIMVSPINSAEYLGDLLNQPGPLYVAIEELYPSSNMYSYIEGHTDRAVLVGEHSKNDYAVSELGAVMVPGLTAKAIVVGNYVYVGSVNLDYESLHNNRELGIIIENPVVAEEVRDVILQWYSEYASGATQQGGQISRGLQLPTTTLLLLIILLILFYTARRLMRPRRRRRRRVLS
;
A
#
# COMPACT_ATOMS: atom_id res chain seq x y z
N MET A 1 -19.22 -41.53 -81.76
CA MET A 1 -18.28 -41.58 -80.61
C MET A 1 -18.44 -40.29 -79.90
N ARG A 2 -19.04 -40.32 -78.72
CA ARG A 2 -19.24 -39.15 -77.85
C ARG A 2 -18.25 -39.28 -76.69
N PHE A 3 -17.31 -38.33 -76.58
CA PHE A 3 -16.42 -38.20 -75.42
C PHE A 3 -17.14 -37.47 -74.31
N ALA A 4 -17.30 -38.11 -73.15
CA ALA A 4 -17.76 -37.53 -71.94
C ALA A 4 -16.58 -36.99 -71.15
N ASN A 5 -16.52 -35.67 -70.97
CA ASN A 5 -15.53 -35.04 -70.09
C ASN A 5 -15.99 -35.17 -68.64
N PHE A 6 -15.24 -35.92 -67.83
CA PHE A 6 -15.40 -35.99 -66.39
C PHE A 6 -14.55 -34.85 -65.77
N LEU A 7 -15.23 -33.87 -65.20
CA LEU A 7 -14.61 -32.82 -64.41
C LEU A 7 -14.51 -33.29 -62.95
N VAL A 8 -13.28 -33.53 -62.47
CA VAL A 8 -13.01 -33.89 -61.06
C VAL A 8 -12.85 -32.59 -60.31
N PHE A 9 -13.81 -32.25 -59.41
CA PHE A 9 -13.69 -31.17 -58.45
C PHE A 9 -12.85 -31.65 -57.26
N LEU A 10 -11.63 -31.13 -57.12
CA LEU A 10 -10.79 -31.33 -55.95
C LEU A 10 -11.24 -30.31 -54.88
N VAL A 11 -11.96 -30.75 -53.85
CA VAL A 11 -12.29 -29.93 -52.68
C VAL A 11 -11.09 -29.98 -51.73
N VAL A 12 -10.26 -28.93 -51.73
CA VAL A 12 -9.25 -28.74 -50.73
C VAL A 12 -9.87 -28.17 -49.47
N THR A 13 -10.17 -29.04 -48.51
CA THR A 13 -10.55 -28.61 -47.17
C THR A 13 -9.28 -28.15 -46.44
N SER A 14 -9.04 -26.84 -46.37
CA SER A 14 -8.04 -26.25 -45.46
C SER A 14 -8.49 -26.45 -44.03
N ALA A 15 -7.95 -27.42 -43.33
CA ALA A 15 -8.07 -27.52 -41.88
C ALA A 15 -7.28 -26.35 -41.28
N VAL A 16 -7.99 -25.34 -40.84
CA VAL A 16 -7.44 -24.28 -39.97
C VAL A 16 -7.12 -24.98 -38.66
N LEU A 17 -5.87 -25.34 -38.45
CA LEU A 17 -5.38 -25.71 -37.12
C LEU A 17 -5.56 -24.47 -36.20
N ALA A 18 -6.61 -24.50 -35.37
CA ALA A 18 -6.71 -23.57 -34.28
C ALA A 18 -5.50 -23.79 -33.37
N VAL A 19 -4.53 -22.89 -33.41
CA VAL A 19 -3.46 -22.83 -32.42
C VAL A 19 -4.21 -22.52 -31.11
N PRO A 20 -4.07 -23.37 -30.08
CA PRO A 20 -4.68 -23.04 -28.79
C PRO A 20 -4.09 -21.69 -28.35
N VAL A 21 -4.94 -20.70 -28.21
CA VAL A 21 -4.58 -19.46 -27.50
C VAL A 21 -4.32 -19.93 -26.07
N THR A 22 -3.05 -20.08 -25.73
CA THR A 22 -2.66 -20.27 -24.33
C THR A 22 -3.16 -19.04 -23.61
N ALA A 23 -4.10 -19.22 -22.68
CA ALA A 23 -4.57 -18.13 -21.82
C ALA A 23 -3.32 -17.45 -21.24
N GLN A 24 -3.18 -16.15 -21.48
CA GLN A 24 -2.06 -15.38 -20.94
C GLN A 24 -2.17 -15.47 -19.42
N THR A 25 -1.15 -16.04 -18.78
CA THR A 25 -1.13 -16.12 -17.32
C THR A 25 -0.91 -14.72 -16.77
N TRP A 26 -1.80 -14.27 -15.89
CA TRP A 26 -1.80 -12.95 -15.25
C TRP A 26 -1.22 -12.98 -13.83
N PHE A 27 -0.63 -14.10 -13.41
CA PHE A 27 -0.02 -14.31 -12.09
C PHE A 27 1.29 -15.10 -12.26
N VAL A 28 2.14 -15.05 -11.23
CA VAL A 28 3.34 -15.90 -11.12
C VAL A 28 3.16 -16.88 -9.96
N ALA A 29 3.43 -18.17 -10.21
CA ALA A 29 3.46 -19.17 -9.14
C ALA A 29 4.81 -19.13 -8.42
N LEU A 30 4.78 -18.87 -7.10
CA LEU A 30 5.98 -18.85 -6.25
C LEU A 30 5.83 -19.83 -5.09
N ASN A 31 6.94 -20.44 -4.71
CA ASN A 31 6.99 -21.27 -3.51
C ASN A 31 7.04 -20.39 -2.25
N SER A 32 6.44 -20.86 -1.15
CA SER A 32 6.41 -20.11 0.12
C SER A 32 7.81 -19.83 0.69
N SER A 33 8.83 -20.61 0.33
CA SER A 33 10.22 -20.33 0.73
C SER A 33 10.85 -19.14 -0.02
N GLN A 34 10.21 -18.66 -1.09
CA GLN A 34 10.68 -17.54 -1.89
C GLN A 34 10.03 -16.21 -1.51
N VAL A 35 8.96 -16.24 -0.71
CA VAL A 35 8.15 -15.05 -0.40
C VAL A 35 7.98 -14.92 1.10
N GLY A 36 8.29 -13.74 1.63
CA GLY A 36 7.94 -13.31 2.99
C GLY A 36 6.96 -12.15 2.93
N VAL A 37 6.06 -12.07 3.90
CA VAL A 37 5.10 -10.97 4.06
C VAL A 37 5.61 -10.03 5.15
N VAL A 38 5.54 -8.72 4.91
CA VAL A 38 5.88 -7.68 5.88
C VAL A 38 4.65 -6.83 6.12
N ILE A 39 4.25 -6.74 7.39
CA ILE A 39 3.03 -6.04 7.81
C ILE A 39 3.42 -4.78 8.59
N GLY A 40 2.89 -3.63 8.18
CA GLY A 40 3.05 -2.37 8.89
C GLY A 40 2.05 -2.17 10.04
N PRO A 41 2.38 -1.43 11.10
CA PRO A 41 3.68 -0.82 11.36
C PRO A 41 4.78 -1.87 11.46
N VAL A 42 5.89 -1.66 10.76
CA VAL A 42 6.93 -2.67 10.61
C VAL A 42 8.12 -2.36 11.52
N ASN A 43 8.73 -3.42 12.03
CA ASN A 43 10.08 -3.27 12.58
C ASN A 43 11.03 -2.94 11.42
N SER A 44 11.32 -1.65 11.23
CA SER A 44 12.18 -1.13 10.17
C SER A 44 13.55 -1.83 10.11
N THR A 45 14.04 -2.38 11.24
CA THR A 45 15.29 -3.15 11.32
C THR A 45 15.28 -4.35 10.36
N TYR A 46 14.12 -4.97 10.11
CA TYR A 46 14.05 -6.07 9.15
C TYR A 46 14.36 -5.59 7.72
N ILE A 47 13.72 -4.51 7.27
CA ILE A 47 13.96 -3.91 5.94
C ILE A 47 15.41 -3.44 5.81
N LEU A 48 15.93 -2.73 6.83
CA LEU A 48 17.32 -2.27 6.87
C LEU A 48 18.30 -3.45 6.75
N ASN A 49 18.05 -4.54 7.47
CA ASN A 49 18.91 -5.73 7.39
C ASN A 49 18.89 -6.36 5.99
N VAL A 50 17.72 -6.46 5.34
CA VAL A 50 17.62 -7.01 3.97
C VAL A 50 18.37 -6.11 2.99
N VAL A 51 18.17 -4.78 3.04
CA VAL A 51 18.86 -3.80 2.19
C VAL A 51 20.38 -3.85 2.46
N GLY A 52 20.78 -3.91 3.73
CA GLY A 52 22.19 -3.95 4.15
C GLY A 52 22.96 -5.21 3.70
N THR A 53 22.28 -6.25 3.21
CA THR A 53 22.95 -7.44 2.63
C THR A 53 23.58 -7.20 1.27
N ALA A 54 23.25 -6.07 0.61
CA ALA A 54 23.72 -5.73 -0.73
C ALA A 54 25.25 -5.75 -0.85
N LYS A 55 25.72 -6.38 -1.92
CA LYS A 55 27.17 -6.50 -2.24
C LYS A 55 27.54 -5.86 -3.57
N HIS A 56 26.58 -5.76 -4.50
CA HIS A 56 26.82 -5.32 -5.87
C HIS A 56 25.99 -4.11 -6.24
N CYS A 57 24.66 -4.18 -6.06
CA CYS A 57 23.78 -3.10 -6.45
C CYS A 57 22.49 -3.05 -5.60
N VAL A 58 21.96 -1.83 -5.44
CA VAL A 58 20.62 -1.59 -4.94
C VAL A 58 19.91 -0.65 -5.90
N HIS A 59 18.70 -1.03 -6.35
CA HIS A 59 17.82 -0.15 -7.13
C HIS A 59 16.60 0.16 -6.27
N VAL A 60 16.29 1.43 -6.13
CA VAL A 60 15.16 1.93 -5.32
C VAL A 60 14.25 2.76 -6.21
N GLU A 61 12.95 2.52 -6.12
CA GLU A 61 11.96 3.44 -6.66
C GLU A 61 10.92 3.72 -5.58
N ALA A 62 10.75 4.98 -5.22
CA ALA A 62 9.90 5.39 -4.12
C ALA A 62 9.18 6.71 -4.41
N TYR A 63 8.00 6.87 -3.78
CA TYR A 63 7.27 8.14 -3.81
C TYR A 63 8.00 9.21 -3.01
N GLU A 64 8.43 8.87 -1.80
CA GLU A 64 9.26 9.66 -0.90
C GLU A 64 10.28 8.76 -0.20
N LEU A 65 11.46 9.28 0.12
CA LEU A 65 12.52 8.59 0.86
C LEU A 65 13.11 9.51 1.92
N THR A 66 12.51 9.52 3.11
CA THR A 66 12.87 10.43 4.21
C THR A 66 13.21 9.71 5.52
N TYR A 67 13.11 8.37 5.57
CA TYR A 67 13.45 7.61 6.76
C TYR A 67 14.97 7.58 6.97
N GLN A 68 15.48 8.41 7.86
CA GLN A 68 16.91 8.63 8.04
C GLN A 68 17.75 7.36 8.26
N PRO A 69 17.32 6.34 9.04
CA PRO A 69 18.10 5.10 9.15
C PRO A 69 18.29 4.38 7.82
N LEU A 70 17.30 4.42 6.91
CA LEU A 70 17.41 3.82 5.57
C LEU A 70 18.31 4.67 4.64
N VAL A 71 18.20 5.99 4.71
CA VAL A 71 19.09 6.91 4.01
C VAL A 71 20.53 6.64 4.39
N ASN A 72 20.82 6.51 5.70
CA ASN A 72 22.16 6.21 6.22
C ASN A 72 22.69 4.84 5.73
N GLU A 73 21.82 3.80 5.68
CA GLU A 73 22.23 2.49 5.18
C GLU A 73 22.56 2.53 3.68
N LEU A 74 21.70 3.18 2.86
CA LEU A 74 21.94 3.34 1.43
C LEU A 74 23.21 4.17 1.14
N ALA A 75 23.44 5.24 1.90
CA ALA A 75 24.67 6.04 1.82
C ALA A 75 25.90 5.19 2.16
N SER A 76 25.83 4.42 3.26
CA SER A 76 26.91 3.52 3.67
C SER A 76 27.21 2.44 2.62
N LEU A 77 26.17 1.90 1.94
CA LEU A 77 26.34 0.97 0.82
C LEU A 77 27.10 1.64 -0.35
N ALA A 78 26.69 2.85 -0.74
CA ALA A 78 27.35 3.61 -1.81
C ALA A 78 28.82 3.90 -1.48
N GLU A 79 29.14 4.34 -0.25
CA GLU A 79 30.50 4.58 0.23
C GLU A 79 31.38 3.31 0.18
N ARG A 80 30.79 2.12 0.36
CA ARG A 80 31.48 0.82 0.24
C ARG A 80 31.61 0.33 -1.21
N GLY A 81 31.14 1.11 -2.20
CA GLY A 81 31.26 0.80 -3.63
C GLY A 81 30.12 -0.05 -4.18
N VAL A 82 29.01 -0.21 -3.44
CA VAL A 82 27.77 -0.79 -3.99
C VAL A 82 27.16 0.23 -4.93
N SER A 83 26.71 -0.19 -6.12
CA SER A 83 26.02 0.68 -7.08
C SER A 83 24.59 0.94 -6.60
N VAL A 84 24.33 2.13 -6.05
CA VAL A 84 23.00 2.52 -5.54
C VAL A 84 22.33 3.46 -6.53
N TYR A 85 21.19 3.03 -7.12
CA TYR A 85 20.35 3.82 -8.02
C TYR A 85 19.00 4.08 -7.37
N ILE A 86 18.58 5.33 -7.35
CA ILE A 86 17.34 5.75 -6.68
C ILE A 86 16.53 6.63 -7.62
N VAL A 87 15.27 6.26 -7.82
CA VAL A 87 14.24 7.06 -8.52
C VAL A 87 13.24 7.55 -7.47
N LEU A 88 13.02 8.86 -7.44
CA LEU A 88 12.03 9.50 -6.58
C LEU A 88 10.98 10.21 -7.43
N SER A 89 9.79 10.39 -6.86
CA SER A 89 8.76 11.18 -7.52
C SER A 89 9.20 12.63 -7.69
N GLY A 90 9.17 13.13 -8.93
CA GLY A 90 9.40 14.55 -9.20
C GLY A 90 8.21 15.42 -8.81
N ASN A 91 7.04 14.79 -8.64
CA ASN A 91 5.81 15.41 -8.18
C ASN A 91 5.36 14.71 -6.90
N VAL A 92 5.13 15.46 -5.84
CA VAL A 92 4.62 14.95 -4.56
C VAL A 92 3.43 15.80 -4.14
N TYR A 93 2.40 15.18 -3.60
CA TYR A 93 1.23 15.92 -3.12
C TYR A 93 1.64 16.89 -2.00
N GLY A 94 1.37 18.17 -2.21
CA GLY A 94 1.84 19.23 -1.30
C GLY A 94 3.27 19.72 -1.57
N GLY A 95 3.98 19.13 -2.53
CA GLY A 95 5.38 19.43 -2.89
C GLY A 95 6.38 18.48 -2.22
N ILE A 96 7.57 18.39 -2.82
CA ILE A 96 8.65 17.55 -2.27
C ILE A 96 9.07 18.08 -0.89
N PRO A 97 9.08 17.23 0.15
CA PRO A 97 9.49 17.66 1.49
C PRO A 97 10.95 18.15 1.55
N GLU A 98 11.24 19.11 2.42
CA GLU A 98 12.61 19.62 2.58
C GLU A 98 13.57 18.53 3.09
N ASP A 99 13.08 17.62 3.93
CA ASP A 99 13.83 16.48 4.44
C ASP A 99 14.25 15.53 3.31
N GLU A 100 13.49 15.42 2.22
CA GLU A 100 13.85 14.59 1.08
C GLU A 100 15.01 15.21 0.29
N TYR A 101 15.03 16.53 0.10
CA TYR A 101 16.19 17.20 -0.50
C TYR A 101 17.45 17.00 0.33
N SER A 102 17.33 17.00 1.67
CA SER A 102 18.43 16.72 2.58
C SER A 102 18.94 15.28 2.44
N ALA A 103 18.02 14.30 2.38
CA ALA A 103 18.34 12.89 2.15
C ALA A 103 19.03 12.68 0.79
N VAL A 104 18.53 13.31 -0.27
CA VAL A 104 19.16 13.26 -1.60
C VAL A 104 20.57 13.83 -1.58
N GLY A 105 20.78 14.97 -0.91
CA GLY A 105 22.10 15.59 -0.75
C GLY A 105 23.11 14.65 -0.07
N GLU A 106 22.68 13.95 0.98
CA GLU A 106 23.48 12.96 1.69
C GLU A 106 23.82 11.75 0.80
N LEU A 107 22.81 11.16 0.14
CA LEU A 107 22.98 10.02 -0.75
C LEU A 107 23.92 10.31 -1.93
N VAL A 108 23.76 11.45 -2.60
CA VAL A 108 24.62 11.87 -3.71
C VAL A 108 26.04 12.12 -3.22
N SER A 109 26.22 12.73 -2.05
CA SER A 109 27.54 12.93 -1.45
C SER A 109 28.27 11.63 -1.12
N ALA A 110 27.53 10.58 -0.78
CA ALA A 110 28.04 9.23 -0.54
C ALA A 110 28.33 8.44 -1.84
N GLY A 111 27.95 8.98 -3.01
CA GLY A 111 28.18 8.33 -4.32
C GLY A 111 26.98 7.58 -4.89
N ALA A 112 25.80 7.70 -4.31
CA ALA A 112 24.59 7.16 -4.88
C ALA A 112 24.12 7.98 -6.10
N HIS A 113 23.43 7.32 -7.03
CA HIS A 113 22.82 7.91 -8.21
C HIS A 113 21.34 8.16 -7.94
N VAL A 114 20.94 9.42 -7.83
CA VAL A 114 19.56 9.80 -7.52
C VAL A 114 18.95 10.61 -8.67
N SER A 115 17.74 10.27 -9.08
CA SER A 115 16.96 10.97 -10.11
C SER A 115 15.54 11.24 -9.61
N PHE A 116 15.04 12.47 -9.85
CA PHE A 116 13.63 12.77 -9.74
C PHE A 116 12.97 12.54 -11.09
N ASN A 117 11.96 11.67 -11.15
CA ASN A 117 11.23 11.38 -12.38
C ASN A 117 9.94 12.22 -12.46
N TYR A 118 9.78 12.94 -13.57
CA TYR A 118 8.63 13.82 -13.88
C TYR A 118 7.80 13.31 -15.06
N MET A 119 8.05 12.08 -15.54
CA MET A 119 7.35 11.51 -16.69
C MET A 119 5.90 11.14 -16.39
N TYR A 120 5.61 10.88 -15.12
CA TYR A 120 4.31 10.46 -14.61
C TYR A 120 3.72 11.53 -13.71
N ASP A 121 2.40 11.47 -13.47
CA ASP A 121 1.77 12.36 -12.49
C ASP A 121 2.43 12.18 -11.12
N PHE A 122 2.62 10.91 -10.71
CA PHE A 122 3.45 10.52 -9.58
C PHE A 122 4.26 9.26 -9.92
N VAL A 123 5.48 9.15 -9.42
CA VAL A 123 6.14 7.87 -9.19
C VAL A 123 5.68 7.41 -7.81
N HIS A 124 4.72 6.50 -7.76
CA HIS A 124 4.08 6.13 -6.50
C HIS A 124 4.42 4.70 -6.05
N SER A 125 5.38 4.06 -6.69
CA SER A 125 5.95 2.77 -6.31
C SER A 125 6.75 2.84 -5.01
N LYS A 126 6.92 1.68 -4.34
CA LYS A 126 7.78 1.48 -3.18
C LYS A 126 8.48 0.13 -3.38
N VAL A 127 9.63 0.18 -4.06
CA VAL A 127 10.35 -1.02 -4.49
C VAL A 127 11.84 -0.88 -4.21
N PHE A 128 12.43 -1.94 -3.65
CA PHE A 128 13.85 -2.10 -3.46
C PHE A 128 14.28 -3.40 -4.14
N VAL A 129 15.29 -3.34 -5.00
CA VAL A 129 15.90 -4.51 -5.61
C VAL A 129 17.34 -4.62 -5.14
N ILE A 130 17.67 -5.73 -4.48
CA ILE A 130 18.97 -5.99 -3.88
C ILE A 130 19.68 -7.06 -4.71
N ASP A 131 20.87 -6.71 -5.22
CA ASP A 131 21.78 -7.58 -5.99
C ASP A 131 21.13 -8.29 -7.19
N ASN A 132 20.00 -7.78 -7.70
CA ASN A 132 19.16 -8.45 -8.71
C ASN A 132 18.72 -9.88 -8.31
N GLU A 133 18.61 -10.15 -7.02
CA GLU A 133 18.22 -11.44 -6.45
C GLU A 133 16.98 -11.32 -5.54
N THR A 134 16.89 -10.25 -4.78
CA THR A 134 15.78 -10.01 -3.82
C THR A 134 15.05 -8.73 -4.16
N VAL A 135 13.71 -8.77 -4.08
CA VAL A 135 12.82 -7.61 -4.21
C VAL A 135 12.05 -7.42 -2.92
N ILE A 136 12.00 -6.19 -2.43
CA ILE A 136 11.00 -5.73 -1.46
C ILE A 136 10.06 -4.83 -2.23
N LEU A 137 8.77 -5.12 -2.22
CA LEU A 137 7.78 -4.30 -2.92
C LEU A 137 6.43 -4.31 -2.19
N GLY A 138 5.74 -3.20 -2.25
CA GLY A 138 4.39 -3.09 -1.69
C GLY A 138 3.91 -1.66 -1.53
N SER A 139 3.39 -1.36 -0.36
CA SER A 139 2.69 -0.10 -0.08
C SER A 139 3.34 0.77 0.99
N ILE A 140 4.31 0.24 1.73
CA ILE A 140 4.93 0.95 2.86
C ILE A 140 5.90 2.00 2.33
N ASN A 141 5.58 3.29 2.56
CA ASN A 141 6.48 4.38 2.20
C ASN A 141 7.76 4.31 3.04
N PRO A 142 8.95 4.53 2.45
CA PRO A 142 10.21 4.60 3.19
C PRO A 142 10.37 5.96 3.92
N THR A 143 9.37 6.27 4.75
CA THR A 143 9.26 7.45 5.61
C THR A 143 9.08 7.03 7.07
N TYR A 144 9.19 7.97 8.02
CA TYR A 144 8.93 7.69 9.42
C TYR A 144 7.50 7.16 9.64
N TYR A 145 6.50 7.82 9.03
CA TYR A 145 5.11 7.40 9.18
C TYR A 145 4.86 6.03 8.54
N GLY A 146 5.42 5.77 7.35
CA GLY A 146 5.27 4.49 6.69
C GLY A 146 5.77 3.31 7.52
N PHE A 147 6.93 3.44 8.17
CA PHE A 147 7.46 2.36 8.99
C PHE A 147 6.85 2.25 10.39
N GLU A 148 6.51 3.37 11.02
CA GLU A 148 6.17 3.38 12.44
C GLU A 148 4.65 3.45 12.71
N HIS A 149 3.83 3.84 11.71
CA HIS A 149 2.41 4.13 11.94
C HIS A 149 1.46 3.53 10.93
N ASP A 150 1.85 3.45 9.65
CA ASP A 150 0.93 3.08 8.58
C ASP A 150 0.64 1.57 8.55
N LEU A 151 -0.62 1.23 8.28
CA LEU A 151 -1.05 -0.14 8.02
C LEU A 151 -0.80 -0.47 6.55
N GLY A 152 0.42 -0.91 6.25
CA GLY A 152 0.86 -1.29 4.92
C GLY A 152 1.17 -2.78 4.81
N ILE A 153 1.32 -3.27 3.59
CA ILE A 153 1.73 -4.65 3.29
C ILE A 153 2.79 -4.61 2.19
N ASP A 154 3.95 -5.22 2.47
CA ASP A 154 5.01 -5.47 1.50
C ASP A 154 5.29 -6.97 1.36
N LEU A 155 5.86 -7.36 0.23
CA LEU A 155 6.45 -8.68 0.02
C LEU A 155 7.96 -8.58 -0.08
N VAL A 156 8.66 -9.57 0.45
CA VAL A 156 10.08 -9.82 0.21
C VAL A 156 10.19 -11.07 -0.64
N ILE A 157 10.65 -10.91 -1.88
CA ILE A 157 10.67 -11.99 -2.88
C ILE A 157 12.12 -12.33 -3.25
N ASN A 158 12.52 -13.57 -3.00
CA ASN A 158 13.83 -14.11 -3.38
C ASN A 158 13.70 -14.84 -4.73
N ASN A 159 13.80 -14.08 -5.83
CA ASN A 159 13.72 -14.61 -7.19
C ASN A 159 14.48 -13.69 -8.16
N ALA A 160 15.61 -14.16 -8.67
CA ALA A 160 16.48 -13.37 -9.54
C ALA A 160 15.83 -12.93 -10.86
N THR A 161 14.87 -13.69 -11.40
CA THR A 161 14.17 -13.29 -12.63
C THR A 161 13.27 -12.10 -12.37
N ILE A 162 12.46 -12.16 -11.30
CA ILE A 162 11.57 -11.06 -10.88
C ILE A 162 12.40 -9.83 -10.51
N ALA A 163 13.47 -10.02 -9.73
CA ALA A 163 14.36 -8.95 -9.31
C ALA A 163 14.97 -8.20 -10.49
N LYS A 164 15.47 -8.90 -11.50
CA LYS A 164 16.03 -8.28 -12.72
C LYS A 164 14.99 -7.46 -13.48
N ILE A 165 13.76 -7.94 -13.60
CA ILE A 165 12.71 -7.20 -14.31
C ILE A 165 12.38 -5.90 -13.60
N PHE A 166 12.21 -5.93 -12.27
CA PHE A 166 11.98 -4.69 -11.51
C PHE A 166 13.19 -3.74 -11.59
N ALA A 167 14.43 -4.27 -11.53
CA ALA A 167 15.63 -3.44 -11.71
C ALA A 167 15.66 -2.77 -13.09
N GLU A 168 15.30 -3.49 -14.17
CA GLU A 168 15.23 -2.93 -15.52
C GLU A 168 14.16 -1.82 -15.62
N VAL A 169 13.00 -1.99 -14.99
CA VAL A 169 11.96 -0.94 -14.91
C VAL A 169 12.51 0.29 -14.18
N ILE A 170 13.08 0.12 -13.00
CA ILE A 170 13.63 1.22 -12.19
C ILE A 170 14.74 1.96 -12.95
N LEU A 171 15.63 1.22 -13.63
CA LEU A 171 16.69 1.84 -14.42
C LEU A 171 16.14 2.60 -15.63
N SER A 172 15.09 2.10 -16.30
CA SER A 172 14.44 2.87 -17.38
C SER A 172 13.83 4.17 -16.86
N ASP A 173 13.20 4.13 -15.69
CA ASP A 173 12.63 5.31 -15.05
C ASP A 173 13.73 6.28 -14.55
N TYR A 174 14.90 5.76 -14.11
CA TYR A 174 16.06 6.56 -13.75
C TYR A 174 16.61 7.36 -14.96
N TYR A 175 16.67 6.73 -16.13
CA TYR A 175 17.15 7.36 -17.37
C TYR A 175 16.06 8.11 -18.14
N ASN A 176 14.81 8.15 -17.64
CA ASN A 176 13.63 8.70 -18.34
C ASN A 176 13.41 8.05 -19.71
N GLU A 177 13.59 6.73 -19.76
CA GLU A 177 13.38 5.91 -20.95
C GLU A 177 12.03 5.18 -20.87
N THR A 178 11.53 4.73 -22.00
CA THR A 178 10.35 3.87 -22.03
C THR A 178 10.68 2.54 -21.37
N PRO A 179 9.91 2.08 -20.38
CA PRO A 179 10.19 0.81 -19.72
C PRO A 179 10.11 -0.35 -20.71
N PRO A 180 10.85 -1.43 -20.44
CA PRO A 180 10.86 -2.61 -21.29
C PRO A 180 9.46 -3.23 -21.37
N GLN A 181 9.18 -3.94 -22.45
CA GLN A 181 7.95 -4.70 -22.56
C GLN A 181 7.95 -5.81 -21.48
N ILE A 182 7.01 -5.74 -20.55
CA ILE A 182 6.88 -6.72 -19.47
C ILE A 182 6.22 -7.99 -20.04
N GLY A 183 7.01 -8.96 -20.38
CA GLY A 183 6.56 -10.27 -20.87
C GLY A 183 6.42 -11.34 -19.77
N TYR A 184 6.71 -11.01 -18.53
CA TYR A 184 6.65 -11.94 -17.41
C TYR A 184 5.30 -11.82 -16.68
N PRO A 185 4.56 -12.94 -16.53
CA PRO A 185 3.23 -12.89 -15.94
C PRO A 185 3.28 -12.43 -14.48
N GLY A 186 2.21 -11.79 -14.02
CA GLY A 186 2.05 -11.34 -12.64
C GLY A 186 2.76 -10.06 -12.28
N ILE A 187 3.81 -9.64 -13.01
CA ILE A 187 4.48 -8.34 -12.75
C ILE A 187 3.62 -7.22 -13.31
N MET A 188 3.24 -6.30 -12.44
CA MET A 188 2.39 -5.17 -12.76
C MET A 188 3.19 -3.87 -12.81
N VAL A 189 2.97 -3.12 -13.87
CA VAL A 189 3.57 -1.81 -14.12
C VAL A 189 2.50 -0.87 -14.64
N SER A 190 2.09 0.14 -13.84
CA SER A 190 1.23 1.22 -14.35
C SER A 190 2.06 2.24 -15.13
N PRO A 191 1.48 2.82 -16.17
CA PRO A 191 0.15 2.61 -16.73
C PRO A 191 0.06 1.51 -17.81
N ILE A 192 0.95 0.50 -17.80
CA ILE A 192 1.09 -0.45 -18.92
C ILE A 192 0.05 -1.58 -18.86
N ASN A 193 0.00 -2.34 -17.73
CA ASN A 193 -0.77 -3.59 -17.65
C ASN A 193 -1.59 -3.74 -16.34
N SER A 194 -1.51 -2.80 -15.41
CA SER A 194 -2.13 -2.93 -14.09
C SER A 194 -3.64 -3.05 -14.14
N ALA A 195 -4.30 -2.29 -15.03
CA ALA A 195 -5.76 -2.35 -15.17
C ALA A 195 -6.24 -3.72 -15.68
N GLU A 196 -5.51 -4.34 -16.62
CA GLU A 196 -5.81 -5.67 -17.16
C GLU A 196 -5.65 -6.73 -16.06
N TYR A 197 -4.49 -6.77 -15.41
CA TYR A 197 -4.17 -7.81 -14.42
C TYR A 197 -5.03 -7.72 -13.15
N LEU A 198 -5.34 -6.52 -12.68
CA LEU A 198 -6.28 -6.35 -11.56
C LEU A 198 -7.71 -6.74 -11.96
N GLY A 199 -8.12 -6.45 -13.20
CA GLY A 199 -9.38 -6.91 -13.73
C GLY A 199 -9.47 -8.45 -13.76
N ASP A 200 -8.42 -9.12 -14.20
CA ASP A 200 -8.34 -10.59 -14.23
C ASP A 200 -8.40 -11.19 -12.82
N LEU A 201 -7.69 -10.60 -11.85
CA LEU A 201 -7.73 -11.02 -10.45
C LEU A 201 -9.12 -10.84 -9.85
N LEU A 202 -9.69 -9.64 -9.97
CA LEU A 202 -10.99 -9.31 -9.39
C LEU A 202 -12.16 -10.05 -10.05
N ASN A 203 -11.97 -10.58 -11.25
CA ASN A 203 -12.98 -11.41 -11.94
C ASN A 203 -12.92 -12.91 -11.53
N GLN A 204 -11.98 -13.31 -10.66
CA GLN A 204 -11.91 -14.68 -10.18
C GLN A 204 -13.07 -14.96 -9.22
N PRO A 205 -13.67 -16.17 -9.28
CA PRO A 205 -14.75 -16.53 -8.37
C PRO A 205 -14.26 -16.79 -6.95
N GLY A 206 -15.08 -16.51 -5.95
CA GLY A 206 -14.82 -16.83 -4.55
C GLY A 206 -14.91 -15.61 -3.63
N PRO A 207 -14.62 -15.81 -2.33
CA PRO A 207 -14.54 -14.73 -1.37
C PRO A 207 -13.42 -13.75 -1.74
N LEU A 208 -13.71 -12.44 -1.60
CA LEU A 208 -12.81 -11.36 -1.92
C LEU A 208 -12.38 -10.62 -0.64
N TYR A 209 -11.09 -10.44 -0.47
CA TYR A 209 -10.51 -9.68 0.63
C TYR A 209 -9.66 -8.54 0.07
N VAL A 210 -9.99 -7.31 0.45
CA VAL A 210 -9.36 -6.09 -0.07
C VAL A 210 -8.93 -5.21 1.09
N ALA A 211 -7.67 -4.80 1.09
CA ALA A 211 -7.15 -3.67 1.85
C ALA A 211 -6.53 -2.71 0.85
N ILE A 212 -7.15 -1.56 0.63
CA ILE A 212 -6.75 -0.59 -0.38
C ILE A 212 -6.92 0.83 0.16
N GLU A 213 -5.89 1.66 0.01
CA GLU A 213 -5.96 3.04 0.50
C GLU A 213 -7.06 3.83 -0.21
N GLU A 214 -7.13 3.74 -1.54
CA GLU A 214 -8.09 4.48 -2.35
C GLU A 214 -8.89 3.55 -3.28
N LEU A 215 -10.22 3.62 -3.17
CA LEU A 215 -11.18 2.87 -4.00
C LEU A 215 -12.26 3.84 -4.48
N TYR A 216 -12.12 4.30 -5.72
CA TYR A 216 -13.01 5.31 -6.26
C TYR A 216 -13.89 4.77 -7.39
N PRO A 217 -15.14 5.24 -7.52
CA PRO A 217 -16.07 4.81 -8.57
C PRO A 217 -15.58 5.11 -9.99
N SER A 218 -14.59 6.02 -10.15
CA SER A 218 -13.98 6.37 -11.43
C SER A 218 -13.19 5.22 -12.05
N SER A 219 -12.81 4.21 -11.26
CA SER A 219 -12.13 3.02 -11.76
C SER A 219 -13.12 1.93 -12.15
N ASN A 220 -12.86 1.22 -13.26
CA ASN A 220 -13.65 0.05 -13.66
C ASN A 220 -13.56 -1.09 -12.62
N MET A 221 -12.60 -1.04 -11.71
CA MET A 221 -12.36 -2.05 -10.67
C MET A 221 -13.51 -2.11 -9.66
N TYR A 222 -14.20 -0.99 -9.45
CA TYR A 222 -15.34 -0.90 -8.54
C TYR A 222 -16.44 -1.93 -8.84
N SER A 223 -16.81 -2.07 -10.13
CA SER A 223 -17.87 -3.01 -10.56
C SER A 223 -17.50 -4.48 -10.36
N TYR A 224 -16.22 -4.82 -10.45
CA TYR A 224 -15.76 -6.18 -10.15
C TYR A 224 -15.93 -6.49 -8.66
N ILE A 225 -15.57 -5.56 -7.77
CA ILE A 225 -15.72 -5.73 -6.31
C ILE A 225 -17.20 -5.83 -5.94
N GLU A 226 -18.06 -5.03 -6.55
CA GLU A 226 -19.52 -5.08 -6.34
C GLU A 226 -20.10 -6.46 -6.69
N GLY A 227 -19.54 -7.13 -7.70
CA GLY A 227 -19.96 -8.48 -8.13
C GLY A 227 -19.70 -9.57 -7.10
N HIS A 228 -18.79 -9.38 -6.14
CA HIS A 228 -18.53 -10.35 -5.08
C HIS A 228 -19.52 -10.17 -3.92
N THR A 229 -20.39 -11.16 -3.69
CA THR A 229 -21.35 -11.14 -2.57
C THR A 229 -20.72 -11.49 -1.22
N ASP A 230 -19.63 -12.25 -1.23
CA ASP A 230 -18.81 -12.58 -0.05
C ASP A 230 -17.50 -11.82 -0.14
N ARG A 231 -17.42 -10.71 0.60
CA ARG A 231 -16.26 -9.82 0.58
C ARG A 231 -16.01 -9.13 1.91
N ALA A 232 -14.75 -8.84 2.20
CA ALA A 232 -14.30 -7.91 3.22
C ALA A 232 -13.45 -6.83 2.53
N VAL A 233 -13.88 -5.58 2.63
CA VAL A 233 -13.24 -4.43 1.98
C VAL A 233 -12.85 -3.41 3.02
N LEU A 234 -11.57 -3.06 3.08
CA LEU A 234 -11.00 -1.99 3.88
C LEU A 234 -10.53 -0.87 2.96
N VAL A 235 -10.80 0.36 3.33
CA VAL A 235 -10.36 1.56 2.61
C VAL A 235 -9.71 2.57 3.57
N GLY A 236 -8.78 3.38 3.06
CA GLY A 236 -8.14 4.44 3.83
C GLY A 236 -9.12 5.57 4.22
N GLU A 237 -8.72 6.39 5.18
CA GLU A 237 -9.52 7.51 5.68
C GLU A 237 -9.47 8.70 4.70
N HIS A 238 -10.13 8.55 3.56
CA HIS A 238 -10.28 9.57 2.53
C HIS A 238 -11.77 9.80 2.25
N SER A 239 -12.19 11.06 2.15
CA SER A 239 -13.61 11.40 1.86
C SER A 239 -14.11 10.85 0.52
N LYS A 240 -13.23 10.63 -0.45
CA LYS A 240 -13.59 9.99 -1.72
C LYS A 240 -13.96 8.51 -1.56
N ASN A 241 -13.54 7.87 -0.46
CA ASN A 241 -13.90 6.50 -0.13
C ASN A 241 -15.30 6.37 0.51
N ASP A 242 -15.98 7.47 0.86
CA ASP A 242 -17.33 7.46 1.43
C ASP A 242 -18.32 6.69 0.54
N TYR A 243 -18.11 6.72 -0.77
CA TYR A 243 -18.91 5.97 -1.72
C TYR A 243 -18.69 4.44 -1.57
N ALA A 244 -17.45 3.99 -1.40
CA ALA A 244 -17.17 2.57 -1.15
C ALA A 244 -17.75 2.10 0.18
N VAL A 245 -17.74 2.95 1.21
CA VAL A 245 -18.39 2.67 2.50
C VAL A 245 -19.90 2.49 2.34
N SER A 246 -20.56 3.41 1.63
CA SER A 246 -22.02 3.38 1.47
C SER A 246 -22.51 2.23 0.57
N GLU A 247 -21.85 1.97 -0.55
CA GLU A 247 -22.34 1.06 -1.58
C GLU A 247 -21.77 -0.36 -1.46
N LEU A 248 -20.51 -0.50 -1.04
CA LEU A 248 -19.87 -1.81 -0.90
C LEU A 248 -19.87 -2.34 0.53
N GLY A 249 -20.22 -1.51 1.52
CA GLY A 249 -20.07 -1.84 2.95
C GLY A 249 -18.61 -1.90 3.37
N ALA A 250 -17.74 -1.13 2.71
CA ALA A 250 -16.33 -1.05 3.07
C ALA A 250 -16.15 -0.45 4.48
N VAL A 251 -15.13 -0.89 5.19
CA VAL A 251 -14.75 -0.32 6.48
C VAL A 251 -13.62 0.67 6.27
N MET A 252 -13.82 1.90 6.72
CA MET A 252 -12.81 2.95 6.67
C MET A 252 -11.82 2.78 7.82
N VAL A 253 -10.52 2.82 7.51
CA VAL A 253 -9.43 2.50 8.44
C VAL A 253 -8.41 3.63 8.44
N PRO A 254 -8.25 4.34 9.58
CA PRO A 254 -7.20 5.34 9.73
C PRO A 254 -5.79 4.74 9.55
N GLY A 255 -4.95 5.44 8.82
CA GLY A 255 -3.57 5.00 8.57
C GLY A 255 -3.44 3.79 7.63
N LEU A 256 -4.51 3.35 6.96
CA LEU A 256 -4.43 2.30 5.97
C LEU A 256 -3.77 2.81 4.69
N THR A 257 -2.57 2.33 4.42
CA THR A 257 -1.84 2.56 3.16
C THR A 257 -1.65 1.28 2.35
N ALA A 258 -2.14 0.15 2.84
CA ALA A 258 -2.05 -1.13 2.17
C ALA A 258 -2.71 -1.09 0.77
N LYS A 259 -2.13 -1.85 -0.17
CA LYS A 259 -2.70 -2.19 -1.48
C LYS A 259 -2.52 -3.69 -1.67
N ALA A 260 -3.48 -4.43 -1.13
CA ALA A 260 -3.50 -5.90 -1.17
C ALA A 260 -4.90 -6.42 -1.48
N ILE A 261 -4.96 -7.41 -2.36
CA ILE A 261 -6.20 -8.09 -2.77
C ILE A 261 -5.97 -9.58 -2.77
N VAL A 262 -6.89 -10.33 -2.16
CA VAL A 262 -6.85 -11.80 -2.12
C VAL A 262 -8.14 -12.39 -2.67
N VAL A 263 -8.02 -13.30 -3.64
CA VAL A 263 -9.09 -14.13 -4.15
C VAL A 263 -8.58 -15.56 -4.28
N GLY A 264 -9.15 -16.50 -3.51
CA GLY A 264 -8.65 -17.89 -3.49
C GLY A 264 -7.18 -17.98 -3.09
N ASN A 265 -6.34 -18.53 -3.97
CA ASN A 265 -4.90 -18.66 -3.76
C ASN A 265 -4.09 -17.51 -4.39
N TYR A 266 -4.76 -16.56 -5.03
CA TYR A 266 -4.14 -15.42 -5.69
C TYR A 266 -4.05 -14.23 -4.76
N VAL A 267 -2.91 -13.56 -4.78
CA VAL A 267 -2.64 -12.39 -3.97
C VAL A 267 -2.00 -11.31 -4.83
N TYR A 268 -2.58 -10.13 -4.81
CA TYR A 268 -1.94 -8.90 -5.28
C TYR A 268 -1.36 -8.15 -4.08
N VAL A 269 -0.12 -7.69 -4.22
CA VAL A 269 0.50 -6.70 -3.35
C VAL A 269 1.29 -5.73 -4.21
N GLY A 270 1.20 -4.44 -3.92
CA GLY A 270 1.91 -3.40 -4.67
C GLY A 270 1.56 -2.00 -4.21
N SER A 271 1.73 -1.05 -5.10
CA SER A 271 1.44 0.35 -4.85
C SER A 271 0.18 0.88 -5.54
N VAL A 272 -0.43 0.10 -6.47
CA VAL A 272 -1.58 0.53 -7.28
C VAL A 272 -2.83 0.64 -6.44
N ASN A 273 -3.41 1.82 -6.36
CA ASN A 273 -4.75 2.05 -5.84
C ASN A 273 -5.82 1.70 -6.89
N LEU A 274 -7.06 1.50 -6.45
CA LEU A 274 -8.20 1.23 -7.34
C LEU A 274 -8.90 2.53 -7.74
N ASP A 275 -8.13 3.43 -8.34
CA ASP A 275 -8.56 4.71 -8.89
C ASP A 275 -8.00 4.91 -10.31
N TYR A 276 -8.48 5.92 -11.01
CA TYR A 276 -8.10 6.18 -12.41
C TYR A 276 -6.62 6.58 -12.53
N GLU A 277 -6.15 7.44 -11.64
CA GLU A 277 -4.81 8.00 -11.68
C GLU A 277 -3.75 6.91 -11.49
N SER A 278 -3.91 6.03 -10.50
CA SER A 278 -2.99 4.91 -10.24
C SER A 278 -2.95 3.90 -11.38
N LEU A 279 -4.09 3.69 -12.05
CA LEU A 279 -4.16 2.74 -13.16
C LEU A 279 -3.60 3.30 -14.48
N HIS A 280 -3.64 4.63 -14.71
CA HIS A 280 -3.43 5.21 -16.04
C HIS A 280 -2.40 6.33 -16.12
N ASN A 281 -2.08 7.01 -15.02
CA ASN A 281 -1.25 8.21 -15.04
C ASN A 281 0.02 8.09 -14.19
N ASN A 282 -0.07 7.33 -13.08
CA ASN A 282 1.06 7.15 -12.18
C ASN A 282 1.99 6.02 -12.64
N ARG A 283 3.24 6.10 -12.22
CA ARG A 283 4.13 4.94 -12.15
C ARG A 283 3.84 4.20 -10.84
N GLU A 284 3.30 3.01 -10.98
CA GLU A 284 3.05 2.09 -9.88
C GLU A 284 3.66 0.73 -10.21
N LEU A 285 4.10 0.01 -9.19
CA LEU A 285 4.66 -1.33 -9.32
C LEU A 285 3.94 -2.29 -8.36
N GLY A 286 3.73 -3.52 -8.82
CA GLY A 286 3.06 -4.55 -8.04
C GLY A 286 3.28 -5.94 -8.61
N ILE A 287 2.77 -6.93 -7.90
CA ILE A 287 2.83 -8.32 -8.35
C ILE A 287 1.55 -9.07 -7.95
N ILE A 288 1.11 -9.95 -8.83
CA ILE A 288 0.11 -10.97 -8.50
C ILE A 288 0.79 -12.33 -8.45
N ILE A 289 0.72 -12.98 -7.31
CA ILE A 289 1.28 -14.31 -7.11
C ILE A 289 0.19 -15.35 -6.83
N GLU A 290 0.42 -16.57 -7.28
CA GLU A 290 -0.31 -17.75 -6.84
C GLU A 290 0.49 -18.45 -5.76
N ASN A 291 0.04 -18.31 -4.50
CA ASN A 291 0.63 -18.97 -3.35
C ASN A 291 -0.40 -19.09 -2.22
N PRO A 292 -0.89 -20.30 -1.89
CA PRO A 292 -1.95 -20.46 -0.89
C PRO A 292 -1.54 -20.02 0.53
N VAL A 293 -0.26 -20.17 0.90
CA VAL A 293 0.25 -19.77 2.22
C VAL A 293 0.28 -18.25 2.37
N VAL A 294 0.82 -17.56 1.36
CA VAL A 294 0.86 -16.09 1.35
C VAL A 294 -0.56 -15.51 1.26
N ALA A 295 -1.43 -16.14 0.45
CA ALA A 295 -2.83 -15.73 0.35
C ALA A 295 -3.57 -15.86 1.69
N GLU A 296 -3.31 -16.94 2.44
CA GLU A 296 -3.86 -17.14 3.78
C GLU A 296 -3.34 -16.08 4.76
N GLU A 297 -2.03 -15.82 4.77
CA GLU A 297 -1.41 -14.84 5.66
C GLU A 297 -1.95 -13.43 5.42
N VAL A 298 -1.99 -12.97 4.16
CA VAL A 298 -2.51 -11.64 3.80
C VAL A 298 -4.02 -11.53 4.07
N ARG A 299 -4.80 -12.58 3.76
CA ARG A 299 -6.23 -12.64 4.09
C ARG A 299 -6.47 -12.49 5.58
N ASP A 300 -5.71 -13.21 6.41
CA ASP A 300 -5.89 -13.22 7.87
C ASP A 300 -5.57 -11.84 8.46
N VAL A 301 -4.57 -11.13 7.93
CA VAL A 301 -4.27 -9.74 8.28
C VAL A 301 -5.44 -8.83 7.91
N ILE A 302 -5.98 -8.94 6.69
CA ILE A 302 -7.13 -8.13 6.24
C ILE A 302 -8.34 -8.39 7.15
N LEU A 303 -8.64 -9.65 7.48
CA LEU A 303 -9.75 -10.01 8.36
C LEU A 303 -9.54 -9.54 9.81
N GLN A 304 -8.31 -9.57 10.32
CA GLN A 304 -7.98 -9.01 11.62
C GLN A 304 -8.30 -7.51 11.66
N TRP A 305 -7.77 -6.74 10.72
CA TRP A 305 -8.07 -5.31 10.61
C TRP A 305 -9.57 -5.05 10.41
N TYR A 306 -10.23 -5.85 9.56
CA TYR A 306 -11.67 -5.73 9.35
C TYR A 306 -12.46 -5.91 10.65
N SER A 307 -12.15 -6.94 11.45
CA SER A 307 -12.83 -7.20 12.72
C SER A 307 -12.59 -6.11 13.77
N GLU A 308 -11.38 -5.55 13.80
CA GLU A 308 -10.98 -4.49 14.71
C GLU A 308 -11.74 -3.19 14.44
N TYR A 309 -11.71 -2.73 13.19
CA TYR A 309 -12.28 -1.43 12.81
C TYR A 309 -13.79 -1.48 12.58
N ALA A 310 -14.35 -2.58 12.08
CA ALA A 310 -15.81 -2.75 11.99
C ALA A 310 -16.49 -2.75 13.35
N SER A 311 -15.84 -3.32 14.38
CA SER A 311 -16.35 -3.32 15.75
C SER A 311 -16.31 -1.92 16.39
N GLY A 312 -15.29 -1.11 16.07
CA GLY A 312 -15.15 0.27 16.51
C GLY A 312 -16.23 1.21 15.91
N ALA A 313 -16.56 1.03 14.65
CA ALA A 313 -17.61 1.80 13.97
C ALA A 313 -19.00 1.58 14.61
N THR A 314 -19.30 0.35 15.06
CA THR A 314 -20.57 0.05 15.76
C THR A 314 -20.66 0.70 17.12
N GLN A 315 -19.55 0.92 17.81
CA GLN A 315 -19.54 1.62 19.12
C GLN A 315 -19.66 3.13 18.95
N GLN A 316 -19.10 3.75 17.92
CA GLN A 316 -19.26 5.19 17.64
C GLN A 316 -20.66 5.53 17.11
N GLY A 317 -21.26 4.69 16.27
CA GLY A 317 -22.67 4.87 15.83
C GLY A 317 -23.69 4.72 16.95
N GLY A 318 -23.36 4.02 18.04
CA GLY A 318 -24.20 3.87 19.24
C GLY A 318 -24.01 4.97 20.29
N GLN A 319 -22.99 5.81 20.19
CA GLN A 319 -22.68 6.85 21.18
C GLN A 319 -23.25 8.25 20.86
N ILE A 320 -23.79 8.49 19.65
CA ILE A 320 -24.41 9.79 19.32
C ILE A 320 -25.73 10.02 20.09
N SER A 321 -26.27 9.04 20.82
CA SER A 321 -27.49 9.21 21.64
C SER A 321 -27.34 8.92 23.14
N ARG A 322 -26.14 8.66 23.63
CA ARG A 322 -25.91 8.57 25.07
C ARG A 322 -25.02 9.73 25.51
N GLY A 323 -25.69 10.84 25.88
CA GLY A 323 -25.01 11.90 26.65
C GLY A 323 -24.28 11.28 27.85
N LEU A 324 -23.10 11.82 28.14
CA LEU A 324 -22.18 11.38 29.19
C LEU A 324 -22.96 11.18 30.52
N GLN A 325 -23.53 10.02 30.76
CA GLN A 325 -24.05 9.61 32.04
C GLN A 325 -22.89 9.16 32.90
N LEU A 326 -22.27 10.10 33.60
CA LEU A 326 -21.38 9.75 34.70
C LEU A 326 -22.13 8.82 35.66
N PRO A 327 -21.52 7.74 36.13
CA PRO A 327 -22.12 6.91 37.16
C PRO A 327 -22.55 7.77 38.33
N THR A 328 -23.76 7.58 38.85
CA THR A 328 -24.34 8.38 39.94
C THR A 328 -23.40 8.48 41.14
N THR A 329 -22.57 7.46 41.37
CA THR A 329 -21.52 7.46 42.41
C THR A 329 -20.40 8.48 42.13
N THR A 330 -20.01 8.69 40.87
CA THR A 330 -18.97 9.65 40.49
C THR A 330 -19.49 11.09 40.59
N LEU A 331 -20.76 11.31 40.24
CA LEU A 331 -21.42 12.60 40.40
C LEU A 331 -21.58 12.98 41.88
N LEU A 332 -21.94 12.00 42.72
CA LEU A 332 -22.04 12.20 44.17
C LEU A 332 -20.69 12.55 44.80
N LEU A 333 -19.62 11.87 44.40
CA LEU A 333 -18.24 12.15 44.85
C LEU A 333 -17.78 13.56 44.48
N LEU A 334 -18.07 14.00 43.26
CA LEU A 334 -17.76 15.38 42.81
C LEU A 334 -18.53 16.44 43.61
N ILE A 335 -19.81 16.19 43.93
CA ILE A 335 -20.62 17.08 44.75
C ILE A 335 -20.07 17.15 46.19
N ILE A 336 -19.71 16.02 46.78
CA ILE A 336 -19.10 15.97 48.13
C ILE A 336 -17.77 16.73 48.14
N LEU A 337 -16.92 16.57 47.18
CA LEU A 337 -15.65 17.30 47.04
C LEU A 337 -15.84 18.79 46.88
N LEU A 338 -16.84 19.24 46.13
CA LEU A 338 -17.20 20.65 45.99
C LEU A 338 -17.68 21.25 47.30
N ILE A 339 -18.52 20.50 48.06
CA ILE A 339 -19.02 20.94 49.38
C ILE A 339 -17.87 21.05 50.38
N LEU A 340 -16.97 20.06 50.40
CA LEU A 340 -15.78 20.08 51.27
C LEU A 340 -14.85 21.25 50.94
N PHE A 341 -14.63 21.52 49.68
CA PHE A 341 -13.81 22.64 49.22
C PHE A 341 -14.42 23.98 49.60
N TYR A 342 -15.76 24.14 49.44
CA TYR A 342 -16.46 25.35 49.79
C TYR A 342 -16.47 25.61 51.32
N THR A 343 -16.65 24.55 52.11
CA THR A 343 -16.62 24.64 53.58
C THR A 343 -15.23 24.95 54.10
N ALA A 344 -14.18 24.31 53.57
CA ALA A 344 -12.78 24.60 53.88
C ALA A 344 -12.42 26.07 53.57
N ARG A 345 -12.84 26.57 52.41
CA ARG A 345 -12.60 27.96 52.01
C ARG A 345 -13.34 28.97 52.91
N ARG A 346 -14.52 28.61 53.45
CA ARG A 346 -15.29 29.45 54.39
C ARG A 346 -14.63 29.51 55.78
N LEU A 347 -14.05 28.41 56.25
CA LEU A 347 -13.33 28.32 57.52
C LEU A 347 -11.99 29.07 57.52
N MET A 348 -11.32 29.14 56.36
CA MET A 348 -10.04 29.83 56.19
C MET A 348 -10.15 31.33 55.93
N ARG A 349 -11.35 31.93 55.93
CA ARG A 349 -11.48 33.39 55.78
C ARG A 349 -11.06 34.09 57.11
N PRO A 350 -10.02 34.98 57.06
CA PRO A 350 -9.57 35.68 58.27
C PRO A 350 -10.66 36.58 58.84
N ARG A 351 -10.96 36.42 60.15
CA ARG A 351 -11.86 37.29 60.85
C ARG A 351 -11.27 38.69 60.83
N ARG A 352 -11.89 39.63 60.10
CA ARG A 352 -11.57 41.07 60.17
C ARG A 352 -11.78 41.56 61.60
N ARG A 353 -10.70 41.86 62.36
CA ARG A 353 -10.72 42.57 63.63
C ARG A 353 -11.24 43.99 63.39
N ARG A 354 -12.42 44.35 63.99
CA ARG A 354 -12.92 45.71 64.08
C ARG A 354 -12.00 46.50 65.03
N ARG A 355 -11.15 47.36 64.46
CA ARG A 355 -10.50 48.44 65.29
C ARG A 355 -11.55 49.43 65.70
N ARG A 356 -11.84 49.51 67.00
CA ARG A 356 -12.52 50.64 67.61
C ARG A 356 -11.63 51.88 67.55
N ARG A 357 -12.03 52.92 66.87
CA ARG A 357 -11.48 54.28 67.06
C ARG A 357 -11.89 54.77 68.37
N VAL A 358 -10.95 55.09 69.29
CA VAL A 358 -11.14 55.94 70.44
C VAL A 358 -10.79 57.35 69.99
N LEU A 359 -11.78 58.27 70.16
CA LEU A 359 -11.63 59.71 70.01
C LEU A 359 -11.05 60.23 71.26
N SER A 360 -9.98 61.03 71.23
CA SER A 360 -9.65 62.16 72.10
C SER A 360 -8.83 63.16 71.29
#